data_886994277a94d1c8f8b83c9db267f113
#
_entry.id   886994277a94d1c8f8b83c9db267f113
#
_cell.length_a   1.000
_cell.length_b   1.000
_cell.length_c   1.000
_cell.angle_alpha   90.00
_cell.angle_beta   90.00
_cell.angle_gamma   90.00
#
_symmetry.space_group_name_H-M   'P 1'
#
loop_
_entity.id
_entity.type
_entity.pdbx_description
1 polymer ?
#
loop_
_entity_poly.entity_id
_entity_poly.type
_entity_poly.pdbx_seq_one_letter_code
_entity_poly.pdbx_strand_id
1 'polypeptide(L)'
;MSAGAFRLRALARGFVRRGCRVRVVTTTPPPSAPPGAVEEPGLRVSRFPVLRDRGGNVRGYVQYLSFDIPLAFRLLFARYDLAVAEAPPTTGMVVSVVSALRRKPFAYYAADVWTDGVISMGAPGLVVRLMRAMESAVLRRAASVLSISDEVTDRLVELGARRDRVATVGNGVDTGMFSPDGPAKDDGAPYLVYTGTMSEWQGAELFASAMPAVLERHPDARLRYFGQGASEPAIRAEAARVGDRRIVLGGVVPPAEAAEWIRGAAAALVSIVPGIGYDFARPTKTYAAAACGAPVIFAGTGSGAALVRDHGLGEAVDFTTAAVSDAMVRAIDAWRSGGGEEERAARAAWVQANASLDAVGTNAADAVLAAIR
;
A
#
# COMPACT_ATOMS: atom_id res chain seq x y z
N MET A 1 4.89 9.26 -4.12
CA MET A 1 3.57 9.33 -3.45
C MET A 1 3.38 8.03 -2.66
N SER A 2 2.84 8.06 -1.43
CA SER A 2 2.58 6.84 -0.64
C SER A 2 1.29 6.15 -1.08
N ALA A 3 1.12 4.87 -0.73
CA ALA A 3 -0.13 4.13 -0.99
C ALA A 3 -1.36 4.85 -0.41
N GLY A 4 -1.24 5.43 0.80
CA GLY A 4 -2.29 6.24 1.41
C GLY A 4 -2.67 7.47 0.58
N ALA A 5 -1.69 8.16 -0.01
CA ALA A 5 -1.98 9.33 -0.85
C ALA A 5 -2.76 8.97 -2.12
N PHE A 6 -2.45 7.83 -2.75
CA PHE A 6 -3.23 7.34 -3.90
C PHE A 6 -4.66 6.99 -3.49
N ARG A 7 -4.83 6.27 -2.39
CA ARG A 7 -6.13 5.87 -1.85
C ARG A 7 -7.01 7.07 -1.49
N LEU A 8 -6.45 8.05 -0.77
CA LEU A 8 -7.19 9.27 -0.42
C LEU A 8 -7.54 10.13 -1.63
N ARG A 9 -6.68 10.17 -2.65
CA ARG A 9 -6.99 10.85 -3.91
C ARG A 9 -8.15 10.17 -4.62
N ALA A 10 -8.17 8.84 -4.68
CA ALA A 10 -9.26 8.07 -5.28
C ALA A 10 -10.59 8.30 -4.54
N LEU A 11 -10.57 8.29 -3.20
CA LEU A 11 -11.73 8.60 -2.37
C LEU A 11 -12.23 10.04 -2.63
N ALA A 12 -11.32 11.02 -2.65
CA ALA A 12 -11.69 12.41 -2.92
C ALA A 12 -12.34 12.57 -4.30
N ARG A 13 -11.82 11.92 -5.32
CA ARG A 13 -12.42 11.85 -6.67
C ARG A 13 -13.79 11.16 -6.65
N GLY A 14 -13.93 10.09 -5.87
CA GLY A 14 -15.21 9.41 -5.67
C GLY A 14 -16.29 10.38 -5.15
N PHE A 15 -15.98 11.17 -4.14
CA PHE A 15 -16.89 12.20 -3.64
C PHE A 15 -17.19 13.30 -4.67
N VAL A 16 -16.18 13.77 -5.41
CA VAL A 16 -16.37 14.78 -6.47
C VAL A 16 -17.30 14.26 -7.55
N ARG A 17 -17.17 13.00 -7.98
CA ARG A 17 -18.08 12.35 -8.94
C ARG A 17 -19.53 12.26 -8.43
N ARG A 18 -19.74 12.29 -7.14
CA ARG A 18 -21.06 12.33 -6.49
C ARG A 18 -21.56 13.76 -6.23
N GLY A 19 -20.92 14.77 -6.84
CA GLY A 19 -21.31 16.19 -6.72
C GLY A 19 -20.86 16.86 -5.42
N CYS A 20 -20.03 16.24 -4.60
CA CYS A 20 -19.53 16.83 -3.37
C CYS A 20 -18.39 17.82 -3.65
N ARG A 21 -18.33 18.90 -2.88
CA ARG A 21 -17.16 19.78 -2.82
C ARG A 21 -16.20 19.25 -1.77
N VAL A 22 -15.00 18.85 -2.19
CA VAL A 22 -14.03 18.19 -1.32
C VAL A 22 -12.89 19.14 -0.94
N ARG A 23 -12.58 19.21 0.36
CA ARG A 23 -11.36 19.86 0.87
C ARG A 23 -10.47 18.79 1.50
N VAL A 24 -9.31 18.55 0.94
CA VAL A 24 -8.26 17.71 1.54
C VAL A 24 -7.37 18.59 2.42
N VAL A 25 -7.27 18.24 3.70
CA VAL A 25 -6.35 18.86 4.65
C VAL A 25 -5.18 17.92 4.86
N THR A 26 -3.97 18.36 4.51
CA THR A 26 -2.78 17.52 4.54
C THR A 26 -1.52 18.32 4.85
N THR A 27 -0.38 17.65 4.91
CA THR A 27 0.92 18.25 5.21
C THR A 27 1.55 18.90 3.97
N THR A 28 2.39 19.91 4.15
CA THR A 28 3.31 20.36 3.11
C THR A 28 4.25 19.21 2.75
N PRO A 29 4.48 18.90 1.46
CA PRO A 29 5.40 17.85 1.06
C PRO A 29 6.82 18.12 1.58
N PRO A 30 7.67 17.08 1.79
CA PRO A 30 9.07 17.29 2.08
C PRO A 30 9.79 17.90 0.86
N PRO A 31 10.94 18.59 1.06
CA PRO A 31 11.70 19.21 -0.05
C PRO A 31 12.12 18.22 -1.15
N SER A 32 12.29 16.95 -0.80
CA SER A 32 12.62 15.86 -1.74
C SER A 32 11.44 15.39 -2.60
N ALA A 33 10.22 15.83 -2.31
CA ALA A 33 9.06 15.45 -3.11
C ALA A 33 9.02 16.22 -4.43
N PRO A 34 8.71 15.57 -5.56
CA PRO A 34 8.57 16.29 -6.82
C PRO A 34 7.48 17.38 -6.71
N PRO A 35 7.69 18.54 -7.35
CA PRO A 35 6.66 19.57 -7.38
C PRO A 35 5.41 19.04 -8.06
N GLY A 36 4.25 19.21 -7.44
CA GLY A 36 2.97 18.79 -7.98
C GLY A 36 1.85 19.53 -7.30
N ALA A 37 1.16 20.36 -8.04
CA ALA A 37 -0.16 20.84 -7.66
C ALA A 37 -1.19 19.86 -8.23
N VAL A 38 -2.02 19.29 -7.34
CA VAL A 38 -3.20 18.54 -7.80
C VAL A 38 -4.35 19.54 -7.79
N GLU A 39 -4.51 20.26 -8.88
CA GLU A 39 -5.71 21.03 -9.14
C GLU A 39 -6.68 20.17 -9.95
N GLU A 40 -7.73 19.75 -9.30
CA GLU A 40 -8.84 19.02 -9.93
C GLU A 40 -10.14 19.79 -9.66
N PRO A 41 -11.03 19.96 -10.64
CA PRO A 41 -12.32 20.60 -10.42
C PRO A 41 -13.09 19.92 -9.27
N GLY A 42 -13.59 20.73 -8.32
CA GLY A 42 -14.30 20.21 -7.15
C GLY A 42 -13.41 19.77 -5.97
N LEU A 43 -12.09 19.73 -6.16
CA LEU A 43 -11.12 19.32 -5.15
C LEU A 43 -10.21 20.50 -4.74
N ARG A 44 -10.17 20.84 -3.46
CA ARG A 44 -9.24 21.83 -2.88
C ARG A 44 -8.28 21.16 -1.92
N VAL A 45 -6.98 21.35 -2.11
CA VAL A 45 -5.95 20.82 -1.20
C VAL A 45 -5.40 21.94 -0.34
N SER A 46 -5.55 21.81 0.97
CA SER A 46 -5.02 22.75 1.96
C SER A 46 -3.86 22.10 2.72
N ARG A 47 -2.65 22.65 2.56
CA ARG A 47 -1.44 22.15 3.18
C ARG A 47 -0.95 23.05 4.29
N PHE A 48 -0.27 22.47 5.30
CA PHE A 48 0.44 23.21 6.32
C PHE A 48 1.70 22.45 6.77
N PRO A 49 2.71 23.17 7.29
CA PRO A 49 3.96 22.56 7.72
C PRO A 49 3.75 21.71 8.96
N VAL A 50 4.54 20.62 9.05
CA VAL A 50 4.55 19.70 10.19
C VAL A 50 5.99 19.30 10.49
N LEU A 51 6.22 18.82 11.71
CA LEU A 51 7.49 18.24 12.09
C LEU A 51 7.70 16.91 11.36
N ARG A 52 8.94 16.65 10.97
CA ARG A 52 9.33 15.43 10.27
C ARG A 52 10.56 14.82 10.93
N ASP A 53 10.73 13.52 10.78
CA ASP A 53 11.97 12.85 11.15
C ASP A 53 13.12 13.19 10.17
N ARG A 54 14.33 12.69 10.45
CA ARG A 54 15.50 12.91 9.58
C ARG A 54 15.32 12.35 8.16
N GLY A 55 14.45 11.37 7.98
CA GLY A 55 14.09 10.80 6.67
C GLY A 55 12.97 11.56 5.94
N GLY A 56 12.49 12.68 6.48
CA GLY A 56 11.40 13.47 5.89
C GLY A 56 10.00 12.91 6.13
N ASN A 57 9.85 11.88 6.98
CA ASN A 57 8.57 11.25 7.25
C ASN A 57 7.87 11.90 8.45
N VAL A 58 6.53 11.89 8.43
CA VAL A 58 5.71 12.21 9.60
C VAL A 58 5.56 10.92 10.40
N ARG A 59 6.53 10.63 11.25
CA ARG A 59 6.60 9.40 12.06
C ARG A 59 6.97 9.75 13.50
N GLY A 60 6.18 9.28 14.44
CA GLY A 60 6.37 9.53 15.87
C GLY A 60 5.29 10.44 16.46
N TYR A 61 5.11 10.38 17.78
CA TYR A 61 4.01 11.07 18.48
C TYR A 61 4.07 12.60 18.33
N VAL A 62 5.26 13.20 18.42
CA VAL A 62 5.43 14.65 18.29
C VAL A 62 5.10 15.11 16.88
N GLN A 63 5.51 14.34 15.87
CA GLN A 63 5.21 14.61 14.47
C GLN A 63 3.70 14.53 14.21
N TYR A 64 3.02 13.50 14.73
CA TYR A 64 1.54 13.41 14.63
C TYR A 64 0.85 14.58 15.32
N LEU A 65 1.25 14.95 16.54
CA LEU A 65 0.68 16.09 17.25
C LEU A 65 0.87 17.42 16.49
N SER A 66 2.00 17.58 15.79
CA SER A 66 2.24 18.76 14.95
C SER A 66 1.27 18.88 13.77
N PHE A 67 0.65 17.78 13.36
CA PHE A 67 -0.46 17.76 12.41
C PHE A 67 -1.82 17.89 13.12
N ASP A 68 -2.05 17.11 14.15
CA ASP A 68 -3.34 16.90 14.79
C ASP A 68 -3.84 18.15 15.52
N ILE A 69 -2.94 18.91 16.19
CA ILE A 69 -3.31 20.15 16.91
C ILE A 69 -3.80 21.24 15.94
N PRO A 70 -3.04 21.63 14.89
CA PRO A 70 -3.54 22.58 13.90
C PRO A 70 -4.79 22.09 13.16
N LEU A 71 -4.91 20.76 12.92
CA LEU A 71 -6.09 20.16 12.31
C LEU A 71 -7.34 20.42 13.18
N ALA A 72 -7.26 20.23 14.50
CA ALA A 72 -8.37 20.46 15.42
C ALA A 72 -8.94 21.87 15.26
N PHE A 73 -8.08 22.91 15.28
CA PHE A 73 -8.51 24.31 15.09
C PHE A 73 -9.09 24.54 13.69
N ARG A 74 -8.46 23.99 12.64
CA ARG A 74 -8.95 24.13 11.27
C ARG A 74 -10.33 23.51 11.09
N LEU A 75 -10.59 22.33 11.66
CA LEU A 75 -11.89 21.68 11.60
C LEU A 75 -12.92 22.38 12.47
N LEU A 76 -12.53 22.90 13.63
CA LEU A 76 -13.46 23.62 14.53
C LEU A 76 -14.09 24.81 13.84
N PHE A 77 -13.35 25.55 13.02
CA PHE A 77 -13.81 26.75 12.32
C PHE A 77 -14.16 26.53 10.84
N ALA A 78 -13.92 25.35 10.30
CA ALA A 78 -14.28 25.04 8.91
C ALA A 78 -15.79 24.84 8.75
N ARG A 79 -16.27 25.06 7.53
CA ARG A 79 -17.64 24.66 7.12
C ARG A 79 -17.53 23.32 6.39
N TYR A 80 -18.16 22.29 6.94
CA TYR A 80 -18.27 20.96 6.33
C TYR A 80 -19.53 20.24 6.82
N ASP A 81 -20.02 19.33 6.04
CA ASP A 81 -21.16 18.48 6.38
C ASP A 81 -20.72 17.11 6.90
N LEU A 82 -19.58 16.62 6.42
CA LEU A 82 -18.95 15.37 6.79
C LEU A 82 -17.44 15.53 6.82
N ALA A 83 -16.77 14.91 7.79
CA ALA A 83 -15.32 14.75 7.83
C ALA A 83 -14.93 13.28 7.57
N VAL A 84 -13.84 13.04 6.84
CA VAL A 84 -13.23 11.71 6.71
C VAL A 84 -11.83 11.79 7.27
N ALA A 85 -11.51 10.92 8.22
CA ALA A 85 -10.16 10.75 8.75
C ALA A 85 -9.57 9.43 8.22
N GLU A 86 -8.32 9.45 7.84
CA GLU A 86 -7.50 8.25 7.65
C GLU A 86 -6.60 8.04 8.87
N ALA A 87 -6.15 6.82 9.08
CA ALA A 87 -5.13 6.50 10.08
C ALA A 87 -3.96 7.51 10.08
N PRO A 88 -3.35 7.86 11.22
CA PRO A 88 -3.37 7.13 12.49
C PRO A 88 -4.60 7.42 13.38
N PRO A 89 -4.86 6.58 14.40
CA PRO A 89 -5.96 6.78 15.34
C PRO A 89 -5.94 8.10 16.08
N THR A 90 -4.79 8.75 16.25
CA THR A 90 -4.68 10.09 16.86
C THR A 90 -5.41 11.13 16.03
N THR A 91 -5.22 11.13 14.72
CA THR A 91 -5.97 11.99 13.79
C THR A 91 -7.46 11.65 13.79
N GLY A 92 -7.80 10.35 13.79
CA GLY A 92 -9.17 9.88 13.94
C GLY A 92 -9.83 10.39 15.23
N MET A 93 -9.11 10.40 16.34
CA MET A 93 -9.59 10.91 17.64
C MET A 93 -9.87 12.41 17.57
N VAL A 94 -8.95 13.21 17.00
CA VAL A 94 -9.15 14.65 16.82
C VAL A 94 -10.39 14.93 15.99
N VAL A 95 -10.53 14.25 14.85
CA VAL A 95 -11.72 14.39 13.98
C VAL A 95 -12.98 13.96 14.72
N SER A 96 -12.96 12.86 15.47
CA SER A 96 -14.10 12.38 16.28
C SER A 96 -14.55 13.42 17.31
N VAL A 97 -13.60 13.99 18.08
CA VAL A 97 -13.91 14.98 19.11
C VAL A 97 -14.47 16.27 18.50
N VAL A 98 -13.80 16.82 17.48
CA VAL A 98 -14.26 18.05 16.83
C VAL A 98 -15.61 17.85 16.14
N SER A 99 -15.81 16.70 15.48
CA SER A 99 -17.10 16.36 14.85
C SER A 99 -18.23 16.27 15.89
N ALA A 100 -17.97 15.69 17.07
CA ALA A 100 -18.94 15.66 18.16
C ALA A 100 -19.29 17.07 18.66
N LEU A 101 -18.29 17.94 18.88
CA LEU A 101 -18.50 19.35 19.28
C LEU A 101 -19.30 20.11 18.23
N ARG A 102 -19.08 19.84 16.97
CA ARG A 102 -19.74 20.46 15.82
C ARG A 102 -21.07 19.79 15.45
N ARG A 103 -21.43 18.69 16.10
CA ARG A 103 -22.61 17.85 15.78
C ARG A 103 -22.62 17.44 14.29
N LYS A 104 -21.45 17.08 13.75
CA LYS A 104 -21.28 16.63 12.37
C LYS A 104 -20.87 15.17 12.35
N PRO A 105 -21.32 14.36 11.36
CA PRO A 105 -20.83 13.00 11.20
C PRO A 105 -19.37 12.97 10.76
N PHE A 106 -18.70 11.86 11.06
CA PHE A 106 -17.39 11.56 10.47
C PHE A 106 -17.30 10.09 10.06
N ALA A 107 -16.50 9.84 9.04
CA ALA A 107 -16.10 8.49 8.62
C ALA A 107 -14.61 8.27 8.93
N TYR A 108 -14.25 7.01 9.17
CA TYR A 108 -12.87 6.63 9.44
C TYR A 108 -12.38 5.59 8.42
N TYR A 109 -11.30 5.91 7.68
CA TYR A 109 -10.66 4.99 6.76
C TYR A 109 -9.58 4.19 7.50
N ALA A 110 -9.92 2.98 7.89
CA ALA A 110 -9.04 2.04 8.59
C ALA A 110 -8.30 1.15 7.59
N ALA A 111 -7.24 1.70 7.00
CA ALA A 111 -6.40 0.97 6.06
C ALA A 111 -5.41 0.02 6.73
N ASP A 112 -5.16 0.23 8.03
CA ASP A 112 -4.28 -0.57 8.87
C ASP A 112 -4.91 -0.69 10.26
N VAL A 113 -4.63 -1.78 10.97
CA VAL A 113 -4.98 -1.95 12.38
C VAL A 113 -3.79 -1.53 13.24
N TRP A 114 -3.85 -0.29 13.76
CA TRP A 114 -2.72 0.32 14.48
C TRP A 114 -2.41 -0.36 15.80
N THR A 115 -3.42 -0.88 16.49
CA THR A 115 -3.21 -1.69 17.71
C THR A 115 -2.33 -2.89 17.43
N ASP A 116 -2.56 -3.60 16.33
CA ASP A 116 -1.76 -4.76 15.96
C ASP A 116 -0.35 -4.35 15.50
N GLY A 117 -0.25 -3.21 14.79
CA GLY A 117 1.03 -2.63 14.41
C GLY A 117 1.94 -2.30 15.60
N VAL A 118 1.41 -1.71 16.69
CA VAL A 118 2.24 -1.42 17.88
C VAL A 118 2.55 -2.68 18.68
N ILE A 119 1.70 -3.69 18.66
CA ILE A 119 1.96 -5.01 19.27
C ILE A 119 3.13 -5.69 18.55
N SER A 120 3.10 -5.75 17.21
CA SER A 120 4.16 -6.39 16.41
C SER A 120 5.52 -5.69 16.54
N MET A 121 5.53 -4.39 16.82
CA MET A 121 6.75 -3.63 17.12
C MET A 121 7.27 -3.83 18.57
N GLY A 122 6.65 -4.69 19.39
CA GLY A 122 7.05 -4.92 20.77
C GLY A 122 6.85 -3.72 21.69
N ALA A 123 5.86 -2.85 21.42
CA ALA A 123 5.63 -1.66 22.23
C ALA A 123 5.23 -2.01 23.68
N PRO A 124 5.57 -1.16 24.66
CA PRO A 124 5.19 -1.37 26.07
C PRO A 124 3.67 -1.52 26.23
N GLY A 125 3.23 -2.39 27.13
CA GLY A 125 1.81 -2.72 27.32
C GLY A 125 0.91 -1.52 27.61
N LEU A 126 1.43 -0.44 28.21
CA LEU A 126 0.68 0.81 28.41
C LEU A 126 0.39 1.51 27.06
N VAL A 127 1.38 1.52 26.15
CA VAL A 127 1.23 2.10 24.80
C VAL A 127 0.19 1.31 24.00
N VAL A 128 0.27 -0.03 24.05
CA VAL A 128 -0.72 -0.90 23.40
C VAL A 128 -2.12 -0.65 23.94
N ARG A 129 -2.29 -0.56 25.26
CA ARG A 129 -3.60 -0.28 25.88
C ARG A 129 -4.15 1.09 25.46
N LEU A 130 -3.32 2.12 25.46
CA LEU A 130 -3.71 3.47 25.03
C LEU A 130 -4.10 3.49 23.55
N MET A 131 -3.30 2.88 22.67
CA MET A 131 -3.59 2.76 21.24
C MET A 131 -4.91 2.06 21.00
N ARG A 132 -5.12 0.90 21.64
CA ARG A 132 -6.38 0.15 21.56
C ARG A 132 -7.60 0.98 22.04
N ALA A 133 -7.44 1.71 23.14
CA ALA A 133 -8.53 2.56 23.65
C ALA A 133 -8.88 3.69 22.67
N MET A 134 -7.88 4.34 22.10
CA MET A 134 -8.10 5.39 21.09
C MET A 134 -8.73 4.82 19.81
N GLU A 135 -8.16 3.77 19.25
CA GLU A 135 -8.67 3.12 18.03
C GLU A 135 -10.11 2.65 18.23
N SER A 136 -10.40 1.94 19.33
CA SER A 136 -11.76 1.52 19.70
C SER A 136 -12.72 2.70 19.86
N ALA A 137 -12.28 3.81 20.44
CA ALA A 137 -13.14 4.98 20.62
C ALA A 137 -13.49 5.64 19.26
N VAL A 138 -12.54 5.72 18.34
CA VAL A 138 -12.75 6.22 16.97
C VAL A 138 -13.73 5.31 16.23
N LEU A 139 -13.48 4.01 16.24
CA LEU A 139 -14.29 2.99 15.55
C LEU A 139 -15.75 2.99 16.02
N ARG A 140 -15.99 3.07 17.34
CA ARG A 140 -17.37 3.09 17.89
C ARG A 140 -18.14 4.35 17.51
N ARG A 141 -17.47 5.49 17.35
CA ARG A 141 -18.11 6.80 17.10
C ARG A 141 -18.29 7.11 15.62
N ALA A 142 -17.51 6.51 14.76
CA ALA A 142 -17.60 6.74 13.32
C ALA A 142 -19.00 6.38 12.79
N ALA A 143 -19.56 7.24 11.96
CA ALA A 143 -20.80 6.98 11.23
C ALA A 143 -20.60 5.89 10.16
N SER A 144 -19.42 5.86 9.54
CA SER A 144 -18.98 4.83 8.62
C SER A 144 -17.51 4.52 8.84
N VAL A 145 -17.13 3.25 8.77
CA VAL A 145 -15.74 2.78 8.80
C VAL A 145 -15.46 2.10 7.47
N LEU A 146 -14.40 2.53 6.78
CA LEU A 146 -13.95 1.93 5.54
C LEU A 146 -12.79 0.98 5.84
N SER A 147 -12.90 -0.25 5.40
CA SER A 147 -11.93 -1.32 5.57
C SER A 147 -11.38 -1.77 4.21
N ILE A 148 -10.17 -2.35 4.20
CA ILE A 148 -9.49 -2.76 2.98
C ILE A 148 -9.60 -4.26 2.66
N SER A 149 -10.07 -5.08 3.60
CA SER A 149 -10.31 -6.52 3.41
C SER A 149 -11.26 -7.05 4.48
N ASP A 150 -11.77 -8.26 4.28
CA ASP A 150 -12.66 -8.88 5.25
C ASP A 150 -11.95 -9.22 6.55
N GLU A 151 -10.69 -9.64 6.49
CA GLU A 151 -9.86 -9.91 7.67
C GLU A 151 -9.65 -8.64 8.50
N VAL A 152 -9.38 -7.51 7.85
CA VAL A 152 -9.29 -6.20 8.52
C VAL A 152 -10.66 -5.81 9.08
N THR A 153 -11.75 -6.03 8.34
CA THR A 153 -13.11 -5.77 8.81
C THR A 153 -13.41 -6.54 10.10
N ASP A 154 -13.13 -7.83 10.13
CA ASP A 154 -13.37 -8.67 11.32
C ASP A 154 -12.54 -8.17 12.51
N ARG A 155 -11.30 -7.82 12.27
CA ARG A 155 -10.41 -7.26 13.31
C ARG A 155 -10.89 -5.91 13.85
N LEU A 156 -11.41 -5.02 12.98
CA LEU A 156 -12.00 -3.75 13.40
C LEU A 156 -13.26 -3.96 14.24
N VAL A 157 -14.08 -4.96 13.93
CA VAL A 157 -15.26 -5.34 14.73
C VAL A 157 -14.85 -5.85 16.11
N GLU A 158 -13.81 -6.68 16.22
CA GLU A 158 -13.23 -7.11 17.49
C GLU A 158 -12.73 -5.93 18.35
N LEU A 159 -12.21 -4.89 17.69
CA LEU A 159 -11.78 -3.64 18.35
C LEU A 159 -12.94 -2.69 18.69
N GLY A 160 -14.17 -3.03 18.31
CA GLY A 160 -15.39 -2.34 18.71
C GLY A 160 -16.07 -1.53 17.60
N ALA A 161 -15.70 -1.71 16.34
CA ALA A 161 -16.48 -1.19 15.22
C ALA A 161 -17.85 -1.89 15.16
N ARG A 162 -18.89 -1.15 14.83
CA ARG A 162 -20.20 -1.74 14.56
C ARG A 162 -20.21 -2.35 13.17
N ARG A 163 -20.51 -3.66 13.05
CA ARG A 163 -20.50 -4.38 11.77
C ARG A 163 -21.36 -3.72 10.70
N ASP A 164 -22.53 -3.19 11.10
CA ASP A 164 -23.46 -2.48 10.23
C ASP A 164 -22.93 -1.12 9.69
N ARG A 165 -21.83 -0.63 10.25
CA ARG A 165 -21.15 0.62 9.83
C ARG A 165 -19.81 0.39 9.15
N VAL A 166 -19.36 -0.86 9.01
CA VAL A 166 -18.11 -1.18 8.32
C VAL A 166 -18.42 -1.58 6.88
N ALA A 167 -17.79 -0.88 5.95
CA ALA A 167 -17.82 -1.22 4.53
C ALA A 167 -16.43 -1.70 4.10
N THR A 168 -16.32 -2.95 3.65
CA THR A 168 -15.12 -3.48 3.01
C THR A 168 -15.05 -2.94 1.59
N VAL A 169 -14.19 -1.95 1.34
CA VAL A 169 -14.07 -1.27 0.04
C VAL A 169 -12.90 -1.79 -0.79
N GLY A 170 -12.07 -2.62 -0.19
CA GLY A 170 -10.89 -3.19 -0.83
C GLY A 170 -9.68 -2.26 -0.81
N ASN A 171 -8.60 -2.77 -1.38
CA ASN A 171 -7.38 -2.03 -1.67
C ASN A 171 -7.13 -2.09 -3.18
N GLY A 172 -6.34 -1.16 -3.72
CA GLY A 172 -6.17 -1.14 -5.16
C GLY A 172 -4.99 -0.31 -5.62
N VAL A 173 -4.87 -0.25 -6.93
CA VAL A 173 -3.84 0.47 -7.66
C VAL A 173 -4.46 1.39 -8.72
N ASP A 174 -3.73 2.44 -9.09
CA ASP A 174 -4.09 3.30 -10.22
C ASP A 174 -3.87 2.55 -11.54
N THR A 175 -4.95 1.97 -12.08
CA THR A 175 -4.92 1.18 -13.31
C THR A 175 -4.76 2.01 -14.58
N GLY A 176 -4.85 3.34 -14.48
CA GLY A 176 -4.45 4.25 -15.56
C GLY A 176 -2.93 4.40 -15.66
N MET A 177 -2.21 4.22 -14.55
CA MET A 177 -0.76 4.28 -14.49
C MET A 177 -0.12 2.89 -14.58
N PHE A 178 -0.64 1.95 -13.80
CA PHE A 178 -0.23 0.54 -13.82
C PHE A 178 -1.19 -0.22 -14.73
N SER A 179 -0.80 -0.41 -15.97
CA SER A 179 -1.54 -1.12 -17.00
C SER A 179 -0.57 -1.95 -17.85
N PRO A 180 -1.03 -2.96 -18.58
CA PRO A 180 -0.16 -3.71 -19.50
C PRO A 180 0.33 -2.85 -20.66
N ASP A 181 -0.40 -1.76 -20.95
CA ASP A 181 -0.10 -0.84 -22.06
C ASP A 181 0.96 0.18 -21.67
N GLY A 182 1.85 0.52 -22.62
CA GLY A 182 2.87 1.54 -22.46
C GLY A 182 4.30 0.98 -22.57
N PRO A 183 5.31 1.84 -22.40
CA PRO A 183 6.70 1.44 -22.52
C PRO A 183 7.09 0.41 -21.46
N ALA A 184 7.87 -0.57 -21.85
CA ALA A 184 8.52 -1.54 -20.98
C ALA A 184 10.02 -1.32 -20.99
N LYS A 185 10.68 -1.46 -19.84
CA LYS A 185 12.14 -1.43 -19.79
C LYS A 185 12.69 -2.72 -20.37
N ASP A 186 13.71 -2.58 -21.20
CA ASP A 186 14.58 -3.67 -21.62
C ASP A 186 15.90 -3.53 -20.86
N ASP A 187 16.27 -4.56 -20.12
CA ASP A 187 17.51 -4.60 -19.36
C ASP A 187 18.62 -5.38 -20.13
N GLY A 188 18.35 -5.80 -21.35
CA GLY A 188 19.26 -6.61 -22.20
C GLY A 188 19.45 -8.06 -21.70
N ALA A 189 18.68 -8.48 -20.71
CA ALA A 189 18.65 -9.83 -20.15
C ALA A 189 17.36 -10.01 -19.33
N PRO A 190 16.90 -11.25 -19.08
CA PRO A 190 15.74 -11.50 -18.25
C PRO A 190 15.97 -10.94 -16.84
N TYR A 191 14.99 -10.23 -16.30
CA TYR A 191 15.08 -9.69 -14.96
C TYR A 191 13.82 -9.89 -14.15
N LEU A 192 14.02 -9.94 -12.85
CA LEU A 192 12.99 -9.95 -11.83
C LEU A 192 12.98 -8.59 -11.14
N VAL A 193 11.82 -8.11 -10.72
CA VAL A 193 11.70 -6.77 -10.15
C VAL A 193 10.99 -6.78 -8.80
N TYR A 194 11.56 -6.07 -7.84
CA TYR A 194 10.91 -5.72 -6.57
C TYR A 194 10.67 -4.21 -6.54
N THR A 195 9.43 -3.79 -6.31
CA THR A 195 9.06 -2.36 -6.24
C THR A 195 8.39 -2.01 -4.93
N GLY A 196 8.78 -0.88 -4.33
CA GLY A 196 8.16 -0.31 -3.13
C GLY A 196 9.03 -0.42 -1.88
N THR A 197 8.40 -0.34 -0.69
CA THR A 197 9.12 -0.41 0.57
C THR A 197 9.77 -1.77 0.80
N MET A 198 10.93 -1.75 1.48
CA MET A 198 11.69 -2.94 1.89
C MET A 198 11.74 -2.98 3.41
N SER A 199 10.55 -3.01 4.04
CA SER A 199 10.41 -3.07 5.49
C SER A 199 10.79 -4.46 6.03
N GLU A 200 11.18 -4.55 7.29
CA GLU A 200 11.56 -5.80 7.96
C GLU A 200 10.52 -6.90 7.83
N TRP A 201 9.25 -6.55 7.99
CA TRP A 201 8.14 -7.51 7.87
C TRP A 201 7.90 -8.03 6.45
N GLN A 202 8.52 -7.40 5.43
CA GLN A 202 8.44 -7.86 4.05
C GLN A 202 9.57 -8.84 3.71
N GLY A 203 10.74 -8.75 4.37
CA GLY A 203 11.85 -9.67 4.15
C GLY A 203 12.35 -9.71 2.70
N ALA A 204 12.48 -8.54 2.07
CA ALA A 204 12.83 -8.41 0.66
C ALA A 204 14.22 -8.97 0.30
N GLU A 205 15.11 -9.10 1.27
CA GLU A 205 16.44 -9.71 1.14
C GLU A 205 16.41 -11.18 0.74
N LEU A 206 15.30 -11.89 1.01
CA LEU A 206 15.11 -13.29 0.62
C LEU A 206 15.35 -13.52 -0.88
N PHE A 207 14.87 -12.61 -1.71
CA PHE A 207 15.03 -12.70 -3.17
C PHE A 207 16.49 -12.50 -3.60
N ALA A 208 17.23 -11.63 -2.92
CA ALA A 208 18.65 -11.45 -3.17
C ALA A 208 19.43 -12.71 -2.78
N SER A 209 19.09 -13.32 -1.63
CA SER A 209 19.70 -14.57 -1.17
C SER A 209 19.38 -15.78 -2.07
N ALA A 210 18.30 -15.72 -2.86
CA ALA A 210 17.95 -16.76 -3.83
C ALA A 210 18.73 -16.64 -5.15
N MET A 211 19.30 -15.48 -5.47
CA MET A 211 19.97 -15.23 -6.76
C MET A 211 21.13 -16.19 -7.10
N PRO A 212 21.99 -16.64 -6.17
CA PRO A 212 23.05 -17.60 -6.51
C PRO A 212 22.52 -18.84 -7.22
N ALA A 213 21.46 -19.47 -6.69
CA ALA A 213 20.86 -20.66 -7.31
C ALA A 213 20.18 -20.34 -8.65
N VAL A 214 19.59 -19.16 -8.80
CA VAL A 214 19.04 -18.70 -10.09
C VAL A 214 20.15 -18.56 -11.14
N LEU A 215 21.29 -17.99 -10.76
CA LEU A 215 22.43 -17.76 -11.67
C LEU A 215 23.12 -19.04 -12.11
N GLU A 216 23.00 -20.14 -11.37
CA GLU A 216 23.46 -21.47 -11.84
C GLU A 216 22.68 -21.94 -13.06
N ARG A 217 21.40 -21.61 -13.16
CA ARG A 217 20.51 -21.99 -14.27
C ARG A 217 20.45 -20.91 -15.37
N HIS A 218 20.47 -19.64 -14.96
CA HIS A 218 20.38 -18.46 -15.82
C HIS A 218 21.50 -17.48 -15.49
N PRO A 219 22.72 -17.68 -16.01
CA PRO A 219 23.89 -16.86 -15.66
C PRO A 219 23.77 -15.37 -16.02
N ASP A 220 22.86 -15.00 -16.92
CA ASP A 220 22.57 -13.63 -17.32
C ASP A 220 21.41 -12.98 -16.57
N ALA A 221 20.68 -13.74 -15.75
CA ALA A 221 19.54 -13.23 -14.99
C ALA A 221 19.91 -12.04 -14.10
N ARG A 222 18.95 -11.12 -13.93
CA ARG A 222 19.13 -9.89 -13.13
C ARG A 222 17.99 -9.71 -12.14
N LEU A 223 18.30 -9.03 -11.03
CA LEU A 223 17.34 -8.66 -10.00
C LEU A 223 17.41 -7.14 -9.78
N ARG A 224 16.28 -6.48 -9.91
CA ARG A 224 16.16 -5.03 -9.80
C ARG A 224 15.28 -4.67 -8.60
N TYR A 225 15.80 -3.84 -7.71
CA TYR A 225 15.07 -3.29 -6.57
C TYR A 225 14.83 -1.81 -6.76
N PHE A 226 13.58 -1.38 -6.67
CA PHE A 226 13.18 0.03 -6.69
C PHE A 226 12.38 0.35 -5.43
N GLY A 227 12.91 1.26 -4.62
CA GLY A 227 12.33 1.65 -3.34
C GLY A 227 13.42 1.88 -2.30
N GLN A 228 13.00 1.81 -1.03
CA GLN A 228 13.90 1.99 0.11
C GLN A 228 13.34 1.26 1.34
N GLY A 229 14.19 0.92 2.30
CA GLY A 229 13.76 0.33 3.57
C GLY A 229 14.86 -0.36 4.36
N ALA A 230 14.46 -0.98 5.46
CA ALA A 230 15.38 -1.58 6.43
C ALA A 230 16.18 -2.77 5.86
N SER A 231 15.65 -3.47 4.83
CA SER A 231 16.35 -4.59 4.20
C SER A 231 17.50 -4.18 3.25
N GLU A 232 17.66 -2.89 2.91
CA GLU A 232 18.69 -2.46 1.95
C GLU A 232 20.11 -2.91 2.30
N PRO A 233 20.59 -2.82 3.57
CA PRO A 233 21.95 -3.26 3.90
C PRO A 233 22.17 -4.76 3.62
N ALA A 234 21.18 -5.61 3.91
CA ALA A 234 21.26 -7.04 3.64
C ALA A 234 21.25 -7.34 2.12
N ILE A 235 20.40 -6.65 1.35
CA ILE A 235 20.36 -6.78 -0.11
C ILE A 235 21.69 -6.33 -0.73
N ARG A 236 22.31 -5.24 -0.24
CA ARG A 236 23.62 -4.78 -0.72
C ARG A 236 24.75 -5.77 -0.40
N ALA A 237 24.69 -6.43 0.76
CA ALA A 237 25.66 -7.48 1.10
C ALA A 237 25.55 -8.66 0.14
N GLU A 238 24.34 -9.12 -0.19
CA GLU A 238 24.13 -10.17 -1.18
C GLU A 238 24.56 -9.72 -2.59
N ALA A 239 24.26 -8.49 -2.99
CA ALA A 239 24.69 -7.93 -4.26
C ALA A 239 26.21 -7.93 -4.42
N ALA A 240 26.94 -7.56 -3.35
CA ALA A 240 28.40 -7.61 -3.33
C ALA A 240 28.95 -9.06 -3.45
N ARG A 241 28.26 -10.03 -2.84
CA ARG A 241 28.65 -11.44 -2.87
C ARG A 241 28.42 -12.07 -4.25
N VAL A 242 27.32 -11.72 -4.92
CA VAL A 242 26.95 -12.27 -6.23
C VAL A 242 27.74 -11.62 -7.37
N GLY A 243 28.23 -10.41 -7.14
CA GLY A 243 28.99 -9.62 -8.12
C GLY A 243 28.15 -8.58 -8.86
N ASP A 244 28.85 -7.58 -9.40
CA ASP A 244 28.28 -6.39 -10.01
C ASP A 244 27.25 -6.68 -11.10
N ARG A 245 26.21 -5.86 -11.11
CA ARG A 245 25.13 -5.80 -12.11
C ARG A 245 24.09 -6.93 -12.08
N ARG A 246 24.26 -8.00 -11.30
CA ARG A 246 23.24 -9.06 -11.15
C ARG A 246 22.10 -8.59 -10.26
N ILE A 247 22.45 -7.97 -9.12
CA ILE A 247 21.49 -7.37 -8.19
C ILE A 247 21.74 -5.86 -8.14
N VAL A 248 20.77 -5.05 -8.51
CA VAL A 248 20.89 -3.59 -8.52
C VAL A 248 19.76 -2.94 -7.72
N LEU A 249 20.15 -2.06 -6.79
CA LEU A 249 19.23 -1.18 -6.09
C LEU A 249 19.19 0.17 -6.81
N GLY A 250 18.11 0.42 -7.53
CA GLY A 250 17.88 1.65 -8.30
C GLY A 250 17.31 2.83 -7.49
N GLY A 251 17.13 2.63 -6.15
CA GLY A 251 16.54 3.66 -5.30
C GLY A 251 15.05 3.90 -5.56
N VAL A 252 14.56 5.05 -5.14
CA VAL A 252 13.13 5.41 -5.31
C VAL A 252 12.93 6.03 -6.69
N VAL A 253 12.05 5.43 -7.47
CA VAL A 253 11.68 5.92 -8.80
C VAL A 253 10.23 6.42 -8.82
N PRO A 254 9.86 7.28 -9.78
CA PRO A 254 8.46 7.66 -9.98
C PRO A 254 7.58 6.44 -10.30
N PRO A 255 6.28 6.46 -9.91
CA PRO A 255 5.38 5.33 -10.18
C PRO A 255 5.27 4.93 -11.66
N ALA A 256 5.32 5.89 -12.57
CA ALA A 256 5.31 5.61 -14.01
C ALA A 256 6.55 4.79 -14.45
N GLU A 257 7.73 5.14 -13.95
CA GLU A 257 8.97 4.39 -14.21
C GLU A 257 8.93 3.01 -13.55
N ALA A 258 8.38 2.90 -12.35
CA ALA A 258 8.16 1.59 -11.72
C ALA A 258 7.25 0.69 -12.59
N ALA A 259 6.20 1.25 -13.19
CA ALA A 259 5.33 0.52 -14.10
C ALA A 259 6.08 0.05 -15.36
N GLU A 260 6.98 0.86 -15.92
CA GLU A 260 7.83 0.44 -17.06
C GLU A 260 8.72 -0.76 -16.70
N TRP A 261 9.36 -0.71 -15.53
CA TRP A 261 10.16 -1.83 -15.03
C TRP A 261 9.32 -3.09 -14.77
N ILE A 262 8.12 -2.95 -14.24
CA ILE A 262 7.23 -4.08 -14.00
C ILE A 262 6.79 -4.71 -15.33
N ARG A 263 6.46 -3.91 -16.35
CA ARG A 263 6.00 -4.41 -17.66
C ARG A 263 7.02 -5.28 -18.38
N GLY A 264 8.30 -4.97 -18.25
CA GLY A 264 9.39 -5.73 -18.90
C GLY A 264 9.93 -6.91 -18.09
N ALA A 265 9.54 -7.04 -16.81
CA ALA A 265 10.07 -8.06 -15.92
C ALA A 265 9.52 -9.46 -16.24
N ALA A 266 10.35 -10.48 -16.02
CA ALA A 266 9.94 -11.88 -16.06
C ALA A 266 8.93 -12.19 -14.93
N ALA A 267 9.11 -11.58 -13.74
CA ALA A 267 8.14 -11.58 -12.65
C ALA A 267 8.39 -10.40 -11.71
N ALA A 268 7.33 -9.98 -11.02
CA ALA A 268 7.41 -9.06 -9.89
C ALA A 268 7.43 -9.83 -8.57
N LEU A 269 8.29 -9.38 -7.65
CA LEU A 269 8.56 -10.07 -6.39
C LEU A 269 7.83 -9.38 -5.23
N VAL A 270 7.16 -10.17 -4.44
CA VAL A 270 6.40 -9.72 -3.26
C VAL A 270 6.64 -10.72 -2.13
N SER A 271 6.83 -10.24 -0.92
CA SER A 271 6.99 -11.11 0.24
C SER A 271 6.38 -10.52 1.50
N ILE A 272 6.03 -11.43 2.41
CA ILE A 272 5.67 -11.15 3.81
C ILE A 272 6.30 -12.27 4.66
N VAL A 273 7.06 -11.87 5.67
CA VAL A 273 7.64 -12.81 6.63
C VAL A 273 6.49 -13.49 7.41
N PRO A 274 6.38 -14.83 7.35
CA PRO A 274 5.28 -15.53 8.04
C PRO A 274 5.34 -15.44 9.56
N GLY A 275 4.18 -15.41 10.20
CA GLY A 275 4.07 -15.57 11.66
C GLY A 275 4.46 -14.36 12.50
N ILE A 276 4.72 -13.20 11.89
CA ILE A 276 5.06 -11.97 12.61
C ILE A 276 3.88 -10.99 12.74
N GLY A 277 2.66 -11.48 12.49
CA GLY A 277 1.43 -10.70 12.66
C GLY A 277 1.00 -9.88 11.44
N TYR A 278 1.60 -10.09 10.26
CA TYR A 278 1.23 -9.43 9.01
C TYR A 278 0.68 -10.38 7.96
N ASP A 279 0.37 -11.64 8.32
CA ASP A 279 -0.13 -12.66 7.39
C ASP A 279 -1.48 -12.28 6.73
N PHE A 280 -2.24 -11.37 7.32
CA PHE A 280 -3.46 -10.81 6.76
C PHE A 280 -3.21 -9.77 5.65
N ALA A 281 -1.99 -9.28 5.50
CA ALA A 281 -1.72 -8.16 4.60
C ALA A 281 -1.77 -8.57 3.13
N ARG A 282 -2.33 -7.66 2.31
CA ARG A 282 -2.38 -7.75 0.84
C ARG A 282 -1.60 -6.57 0.27
N PRO A 283 -0.27 -6.72 0.03
CA PRO A 283 0.58 -5.63 -0.42
C PRO A 283 0.11 -5.02 -1.75
N THR A 284 0.04 -3.70 -1.83
CA THR A 284 -0.37 -2.99 -3.06
C THR A 284 0.52 -3.28 -4.26
N LYS A 285 1.78 -3.69 -4.03
CA LYS A 285 2.71 -4.08 -5.09
C LYS A 285 2.24 -5.33 -5.86
N THR A 286 1.46 -6.23 -5.23
CA THR A 286 0.81 -7.36 -5.90
C THR A 286 -0.16 -6.87 -6.97
N TYR A 287 -0.99 -5.91 -6.64
CA TYR A 287 -1.95 -5.33 -7.60
C TYR A 287 -1.24 -4.51 -8.68
N ALA A 288 -0.19 -3.76 -8.33
CA ALA A 288 0.60 -3.00 -9.32
C ALA A 288 1.26 -3.91 -10.35
N ALA A 289 1.83 -5.04 -9.90
CA ALA A 289 2.44 -6.04 -10.77
C ALA A 289 1.41 -6.67 -11.70
N ALA A 290 0.32 -7.20 -11.15
CA ALA A 290 -0.73 -7.85 -11.92
C ALA A 290 -1.45 -6.87 -12.86
N ALA A 291 -1.62 -5.60 -12.47
CA ALA A 291 -2.17 -4.55 -13.34
C ALA A 291 -1.29 -4.27 -14.57
N CYS A 292 0.03 -4.34 -14.43
CA CYS A 292 0.97 -4.29 -15.56
C CYS A 292 1.03 -5.61 -16.35
N GLY A 293 0.27 -6.62 -15.94
CA GLY A 293 0.26 -7.93 -16.54
C GLY A 293 1.43 -8.83 -16.11
N ALA A 294 2.36 -8.37 -15.28
CA ALA A 294 3.49 -9.19 -14.82
C ALA A 294 3.01 -10.26 -13.84
N PRO A 295 3.53 -11.51 -13.94
CA PRO A 295 3.26 -12.52 -12.93
C PRO A 295 3.91 -12.13 -11.60
N VAL A 296 3.25 -12.46 -10.50
CA VAL A 296 3.74 -12.21 -9.15
C VAL A 296 4.36 -13.48 -8.57
N ILE A 297 5.57 -13.40 -8.04
CA ILE A 297 6.10 -14.42 -7.12
C ILE A 297 5.89 -13.88 -5.71
N PHE A 298 4.97 -14.50 -4.97
CA PHE A 298 4.67 -14.15 -3.59
C PHE A 298 5.32 -15.14 -2.64
N ALA A 299 6.32 -14.70 -1.87
CA ALA A 299 6.95 -15.52 -0.83
C ALA A 299 6.29 -15.24 0.53
N GLY A 300 5.62 -16.24 1.08
CA GLY A 300 4.91 -16.14 2.36
C GLY A 300 3.58 -16.88 2.39
N THR A 301 2.81 -16.64 3.44
CA THR A 301 1.53 -17.29 3.73
C THR A 301 0.38 -16.29 3.83
N GLY A 302 -0.80 -16.75 4.22
CA GLY A 302 -1.94 -15.90 4.54
C GLY A 302 -2.64 -15.27 3.33
N SER A 303 -3.30 -14.13 3.57
CA SER A 303 -4.21 -13.51 2.59
C SER A 303 -3.52 -13.02 1.32
N GLY A 304 -2.23 -12.63 1.39
CA GLY A 304 -1.46 -12.24 0.21
C GLY A 304 -1.15 -13.42 -0.70
N ALA A 305 -0.77 -14.57 -0.13
CA ALA A 305 -0.53 -15.80 -0.87
C ALA A 305 -1.83 -16.35 -1.51
N ALA A 306 -2.92 -16.35 -0.75
CA ALA A 306 -4.24 -16.74 -1.24
C ALA A 306 -4.68 -15.86 -2.42
N LEU A 307 -4.55 -14.53 -2.29
CA LEU A 307 -4.86 -13.58 -3.36
C LEU A 307 -4.15 -13.93 -4.68
N VAL A 308 -2.85 -14.23 -4.62
CA VAL A 308 -2.07 -14.54 -5.82
C VAL A 308 -2.50 -15.86 -6.44
N ARG A 309 -2.67 -16.89 -5.64
CA ARG A 309 -3.02 -18.24 -6.08
C ARG A 309 -4.45 -18.34 -6.62
N ASP A 310 -5.40 -17.83 -5.85
CA ASP A 310 -6.84 -18.06 -6.09
C ASP A 310 -7.36 -17.26 -7.31
N HIS A 311 -6.62 -16.22 -7.72
CA HIS A 311 -6.99 -15.35 -8.84
C HIS A 311 -6.02 -15.43 -10.04
N GLY A 312 -5.09 -16.39 -10.05
CA GLY A 312 -4.17 -16.56 -11.16
C GLY A 312 -3.23 -15.37 -11.40
N LEU A 313 -2.88 -14.64 -10.32
CA LEU A 313 -2.01 -13.47 -10.45
C LEU A 313 -0.52 -13.84 -10.54
N GLY A 314 -0.18 -15.12 -10.32
CA GLY A 314 1.16 -15.63 -10.32
C GLY A 314 1.31 -16.87 -9.45
N GLU A 315 2.44 -16.99 -8.79
CA GLU A 315 2.80 -18.14 -7.94
C GLU A 315 3.02 -17.70 -6.50
N ALA A 316 2.40 -18.41 -5.54
CA ALA A 316 2.65 -18.25 -4.12
C ALA A 316 3.50 -19.42 -3.61
N VAL A 317 4.62 -19.10 -2.97
CA VAL A 317 5.63 -20.06 -2.52
C VAL A 317 5.97 -19.87 -1.05
N ASP A 318 6.55 -20.89 -0.45
CA ASP A 318 7.05 -20.80 0.92
C ASP A 318 8.14 -19.73 1.04
N PHE A 319 8.22 -19.09 2.21
CA PHE A 319 9.23 -18.09 2.52
C PHE A 319 10.59 -18.74 2.78
N THR A 320 11.14 -19.41 1.76
CA THR A 320 12.46 -20.06 1.80
C THR A 320 13.24 -19.73 0.52
N THR A 321 14.56 -19.68 0.65
CA THR A 321 15.47 -19.41 -0.48
C THR A 321 15.28 -20.42 -1.59
N ALA A 322 15.10 -21.71 -1.26
CA ALA A 322 14.93 -22.78 -2.25
C ALA A 322 13.61 -22.61 -3.05
N ALA A 323 12.48 -22.46 -2.35
CA ALA A 323 11.19 -22.30 -3.03
C ALA A 323 11.14 -21.04 -3.90
N VAL A 324 11.75 -19.96 -3.43
CA VAL A 324 11.85 -18.69 -4.16
C VAL A 324 12.76 -18.82 -5.37
N SER A 325 13.94 -19.44 -5.25
CA SER A 325 14.85 -19.64 -6.41
C SER A 325 14.20 -20.47 -7.50
N ASP A 326 13.50 -21.55 -7.14
CA ASP A 326 12.81 -22.41 -8.10
C ASP A 326 11.69 -21.62 -8.84
N ALA A 327 10.92 -20.81 -8.13
CA ALA A 327 9.89 -19.96 -8.74
C ALA A 327 10.50 -18.89 -9.67
N MET A 328 11.61 -18.28 -9.27
CA MET A 328 12.33 -17.29 -10.08
C MET A 328 12.87 -17.93 -11.37
N VAL A 329 13.41 -19.15 -11.29
CA VAL A 329 13.86 -19.93 -12.47
C VAL A 329 12.68 -20.19 -13.40
N ARG A 330 11.56 -20.71 -12.90
CA ARG A 330 10.35 -20.97 -13.72
C ARG A 330 9.84 -19.71 -14.40
N ALA A 331 9.84 -18.59 -13.71
CA ALA A 331 9.41 -17.32 -14.29
C ALA A 331 10.31 -16.84 -15.43
N ILE A 332 11.63 -17.04 -15.31
CA ILE A 332 12.58 -16.72 -16.37
C ILE A 332 12.42 -17.68 -17.56
N ASP A 333 12.22 -18.98 -17.31
CA ASP A 333 11.96 -19.96 -18.36
C ASP A 333 10.69 -19.62 -19.15
N ALA A 334 9.61 -19.27 -18.45
CA ALA A 334 8.35 -18.84 -19.07
C ALA A 334 8.54 -17.54 -19.88
N TRP A 335 9.26 -16.56 -19.35
CA TRP A 335 9.59 -15.33 -20.06
C TRP A 335 10.38 -15.58 -21.33
N ARG A 336 11.37 -16.46 -21.30
CA ARG A 336 12.20 -16.85 -22.48
C ARG A 336 11.40 -17.60 -23.53
N SER A 337 10.39 -18.36 -23.16
CA SER A 337 9.52 -19.07 -24.10
C SER A 337 8.61 -18.14 -24.92
N GLY A 338 8.51 -16.86 -24.52
CA GLY A 338 7.72 -15.86 -25.24
C GLY A 338 6.21 -16.06 -25.15
N GLY A 339 5.74 -16.94 -24.23
CA GLY A 339 4.31 -17.17 -23.98
C GLY A 339 3.74 -16.22 -22.93
N GLY A 340 2.43 -16.35 -22.68
CA GLY A 340 1.76 -15.71 -21.54
C GLY A 340 1.06 -14.40 -21.85
N GLU A 341 0.80 -14.06 -23.10
CA GLU A 341 0.05 -12.83 -23.47
C GLU A 341 -1.39 -12.90 -22.96
N GLU A 342 -2.03 -14.06 -23.04
CA GLU A 342 -3.38 -14.28 -22.53
C GLU A 342 -3.44 -14.15 -21.01
N GLU A 343 -2.50 -14.77 -20.30
CA GLU A 343 -2.39 -14.67 -18.84
C GLU A 343 -2.03 -13.24 -18.40
N ARG A 344 -1.21 -12.53 -19.19
CA ARG A 344 -0.89 -11.13 -18.98
C ARG A 344 -2.16 -10.26 -19.02
N ALA A 345 -2.96 -10.44 -20.07
CA ALA A 345 -4.23 -9.72 -20.22
C ALA A 345 -5.22 -10.10 -19.12
N ALA A 346 -5.32 -11.38 -18.76
CA ALA A 346 -6.20 -11.86 -17.70
C ALA A 346 -5.85 -11.26 -16.33
N ARG A 347 -4.57 -11.20 -15.95
CA ARG A 347 -4.12 -10.56 -14.70
C ARG A 347 -4.52 -9.08 -14.66
N ALA A 348 -4.26 -8.34 -15.72
CA ALA A 348 -4.61 -6.92 -15.82
C ALA A 348 -6.12 -6.69 -15.74
N ALA A 349 -6.90 -7.49 -16.45
CA ALA A 349 -8.36 -7.43 -16.43
C ALA A 349 -8.93 -7.72 -15.04
N TRP A 350 -8.37 -8.69 -14.33
CA TRP A 350 -8.78 -9.00 -12.97
C TRP A 350 -8.54 -7.80 -12.04
N VAL A 351 -7.37 -7.15 -12.10
CA VAL A 351 -7.09 -5.97 -11.26
C VAL A 351 -7.99 -4.80 -11.64
N GLN A 352 -8.23 -4.58 -12.93
CA GLN A 352 -9.13 -3.52 -13.38
C GLN A 352 -10.55 -3.70 -12.79
N ALA A 353 -11.04 -4.93 -12.75
CA ALA A 353 -12.38 -5.24 -12.25
C ALA A 353 -12.47 -5.21 -10.72
N ASN A 354 -11.42 -5.67 -10.01
CA ASN A 354 -11.50 -5.97 -8.57
C ASN A 354 -10.65 -5.05 -7.67
N ALA A 355 -9.64 -4.39 -8.22
CA ALA A 355 -8.66 -3.60 -7.45
C ALA A 355 -8.26 -2.29 -8.13
N SER A 356 -9.12 -1.71 -8.94
CA SER A 356 -8.95 -0.35 -9.46
C SER A 356 -9.22 0.66 -8.36
N LEU A 357 -8.28 1.57 -8.12
CA LEU A 357 -8.46 2.67 -7.14
C LEU A 357 -9.67 3.55 -7.47
N ASP A 358 -10.01 3.70 -8.74
CA ASP A 358 -11.18 4.48 -9.15
C ASP A 358 -12.48 3.83 -8.70
N ALA A 359 -12.60 2.50 -8.83
CA ALA A 359 -13.74 1.74 -8.33
C ALA A 359 -13.76 1.74 -6.79
N VAL A 360 -12.62 1.43 -6.15
CA VAL A 360 -12.47 1.47 -4.69
C VAL A 360 -12.85 2.85 -4.12
N GLY A 361 -12.35 3.94 -4.72
CA GLY A 361 -12.66 5.30 -4.28
C GLY A 361 -14.13 5.67 -4.46
N THR A 362 -14.77 5.19 -5.52
CA THR A 362 -16.19 5.41 -5.77
C THR A 362 -17.05 4.62 -4.77
N ASN A 363 -16.76 3.34 -4.57
CA ASN A 363 -17.47 2.49 -3.61
C ASN A 363 -17.31 3.02 -2.16
N ALA A 364 -16.12 3.50 -1.82
CA ALA A 364 -15.86 4.11 -0.53
C ALA A 364 -16.67 5.40 -0.32
N ALA A 365 -16.75 6.27 -1.32
CA ALA A 365 -17.58 7.47 -1.26
C ALA A 365 -19.07 7.13 -1.12
N ASP A 366 -19.56 6.15 -1.86
CA ASP A 366 -20.94 5.67 -1.78
C ASP A 366 -21.28 5.12 -0.40
N ALA A 367 -20.42 4.28 0.17
CA ALA A 367 -20.61 3.72 1.50
C ALA A 367 -20.69 4.81 2.58
N VAL A 368 -19.82 5.82 2.50
CA VAL A 368 -19.83 6.95 3.45
C VAL A 368 -21.08 7.80 3.27
N LEU A 369 -21.48 8.12 2.04
CA LEU A 369 -22.66 8.94 1.78
C LEU A 369 -23.96 8.24 2.19
N ALA A 370 -24.04 6.91 2.03
CA ALA A 370 -25.18 6.11 2.47
C ALA A 370 -25.34 6.12 4.01
N ALA A 371 -24.22 6.12 4.76
CA ALA A 371 -24.24 6.08 6.21
C ALA A 371 -24.64 7.41 6.90
N ILE A 372 -24.74 8.51 6.14
CA ILE A 372 -25.07 9.84 6.70
C ILE A 372 -26.43 10.37 6.22
N ARG A 373 -27.11 9.61 5.36
CA ARG A 373 -28.50 9.86 4.97
C ARG A 373 -29.45 9.35 6.03
#